data_efd5796250ef5a58c649251aaf901d34
#
_entry.id   efd5796250ef5a58c649251aaf901d34
#
_cell.length_a   1.000
_cell.length_b   1.000
_cell.length_c   1.000
_cell.angle_alpha   90.00
_cell.angle_beta   90.00
_cell.angle_gamma   90.00
#
_symmetry.space_group_name_H-M   'P 1'
#
loop_
_entity.id
_entity.type
_entity.pdbx_description
1 polymer ?
#
loop_
_entity_poly.entity_id
_entity_poly.type
_entity_poly.pdbx_seq_one_letter_code
_entity_poly.pdbx_strand_id
1 'polypeptide(L)'
;MPEVFIRRLSRWQAEQQREDVADVYVEAYHRVHGEEFHDRQEFLRAFAEDVQRTGFDMVVASGGGKPAAHAYGFLLDRDGEWWRGLDADVPWDVEELTVSGQVFGLAELMVLPAYRRSGVATRMVEQLLLRTDAALVTLRVDPANEAGVGALRSWGWTRLGAATPPAAAVVPSVGVGVGVGVGAVTDVWCRALTP
;
A
#
# COMPACT_ATOMS: atom_id res chain seq x y z
N MET A 1 -15.68 -20.67 -3.56
CA MET A 1 -14.89 -19.44 -3.73
C MET A 1 -13.86 -19.71 -4.81
N PRO A 2 -13.58 -18.78 -5.71
CA PRO A 2 -12.51 -18.99 -6.68
C PRO A 2 -11.18 -19.16 -5.94
N GLU A 3 -10.45 -20.19 -6.32
CA GLU A 3 -9.13 -20.45 -5.77
C GLU A 3 -8.17 -19.36 -6.23
N VAL A 4 -7.46 -18.74 -5.27
CA VAL A 4 -6.54 -17.64 -5.52
C VAL A 4 -5.13 -18.07 -5.16
N PHE A 5 -4.23 -17.99 -6.13
CA PHE A 5 -2.81 -18.27 -5.97
C PHE A 5 -2.05 -16.96 -5.78
N ILE A 6 -1.21 -16.90 -4.73
CA ILE A 6 -0.37 -15.74 -4.44
C ILE A 6 1.06 -16.10 -4.81
N ARG A 7 1.72 -15.23 -5.56
CA ARG A 7 3.13 -15.33 -5.91
C ARG A 7 3.85 -14.01 -5.67
N ARG A 8 5.12 -14.08 -5.38
CA ARG A 8 6.00 -12.91 -5.27
C ARG A 8 6.61 -12.58 -6.62
N LEU A 9 6.75 -11.30 -6.90
CA LEU A 9 7.45 -10.80 -8.09
C LEU A 9 8.82 -10.27 -7.69
N SER A 10 9.82 -10.55 -8.53
CA SER A 10 11.07 -9.78 -8.50
C SER A 10 10.81 -8.36 -9.03
N ARG A 11 11.71 -7.42 -8.72
CA ARG A 11 11.65 -6.05 -9.24
C ARG A 11 11.50 -6.03 -10.76
N TRP A 12 12.32 -6.79 -11.47
CA TRP A 12 12.24 -6.90 -12.92
C TRP A 12 10.87 -7.41 -13.40
N GLN A 13 10.31 -8.43 -12.75
CA GLN A 13 8.97 -8.95 -13.09
C GLN A 13 7.88 -7.90 -12.82
N ALA A 14 7.99 -7.13 -11.73
CA ALA A 14 7.08 -6.04 -11.41
C ALA A 14 7.09 -4.97 -12.51
N GLU A 15 8.28 -4.56 -12.97
CA GLU A 15 8.43 -3.61 -14.08
C GLU A 15 7.82 -4.14 -15.38
N GLN A 16 8.04 -5.41 -15.71
CA GLN A 16 7.47 -6.04 -16.91
C GLN A 16 5.93 -6.14 -16.87
N GLN A 17 5.37 -6.29 -15.68
CA GLN A 17 3.91 -6.42 -15.48
C GLN A 17 3.23 -5.11 -15.07
N ARG A 18 3.92 -3.96 -15.17
CA ARG A 18 3.41 -2.67 -14.71
C ARG A 18 2.05 -2.28 -15.34
N GLU A 19 1.82 -2.64 -16.60
CA GLU A 19 0.56 -2.36 -17.29
C GLU A 19 -0.58 -3.20 -16.69
N ASP A 20 -0.35 -4.49 -16.44
CA ASP A 20 -1.33 -5.37 -15.77
C ASP A 20 -1.64 -4.89 -14.34
N VAL A 21 -0.62 -4.38 -13.63
CA VAL A 21 -0.78 -3.80 -12.29
C VAL A 21 -1.64 -2.54 -12.35
N ALA A 22 -1.40 -1.67 -13.34
CA ALA A 22 -2.19 -0.46 -13.56
C ALA A 22 -3.64 -0.78 -13.94
N ASP A 23 -3.87 -1.82 -14.71
CA ASP A 23 -5.23 -2.25 -15.07
C ASP A 23 -6.00 -2.75 -13.84
N VAL A 24 -5.35 -3.48 -12.94
CA VAL A 24 -5.96 -3.86 -11.65
C VAL A 24 -6.23 -2.63 -10.78
N TYR A 25 -5.34 -1.64 -10.78
CA TYR A 25 -5.55 -0.38 -10.07
C TYR A 25 -6.82 0.31 -10.56
N VAL A 26 -6.94 0.54 -11.87
CA VAL A 26 -8.11 1.18 -12.46
C VAL A 26 -9.40 0.40 -12.17
N GLU A 27 -9.40 -0.92 -12.34
CA GLU A 27 -10.58 -1.75 -12.07
C GLU A 27 -10.95 -1.75 -10.57
N ALA A 28 -9.97 -1.77 -9.68
CA ALA A 28 -10.22 -1.72 -8.23
C ALA A 28 -10.86 -0.39 -7.81
N TYR A 29 -10.50 0.71 -8.46
CA TYR A 29 -10.94 2.08 -8.12
C TYR A 29 -12.05 2.64 -9.02
N HIS A 30 -12.34 2.02 -10.13
CA HIS A 30 -13.23 2.50 -11.21
C HIS A 30 -14.58 3.08 -10.76
N ARG A 31 -15.15 2.63 -9.66
CA ARG A 31 -16.45 3.11 -9.19
C ARG A 31 -16.38 4.39 -8.35
N VAL A 32 -15.19 4.90 -8.07
CA VAL A 32 -14.97 5.96 -7.10
C VAL A 32 -14.63 7.30 -7.74
N HIS A 33 -13.93 7.36 -8.86
CA HIS A 33 -13.30 8.60 -9.34
C HIS A 33 -13.74 9.11 -10.72
N GLY A 34 -14.22 8.28 -11.62
CA GLY A 34 -14.72 8.74 -12.95
C GLY A 34 -13.68 9.35 -13.91
N GLU A 35 -12.40 9.41 -13.53
CA GLU A 35 -11.29 9.98 -14.31
C GLU A 35 -10.19 8.94 -14.62
N GLU A 36 -10.60 7.77 -15.06
CA GLU A 36 -9.80 6.54 -15.19
C GLU A 36 -8.46 6.69 -15.91
N PHE A 37 -8.39 7.52 -16.94
CA PHE A 37 -7.17 7.65 -17.74
C PHE A 37 -6.07 8.42 -16.99
N HIS A 38 -6.41 9.49 -16.30
CA HIS A 38 -5.46 10.28 -15.53
C HIS A 38 -4.94 9.48 -14.35
N ASP A 39 -5.81 8.79 -13.64
CA ASP A 39 -5.46 7.95 -12.50
C ASP A 39 -4.48 6.83 -12.91
N ARG A 40 -4.69 6.22 -14.08
CA ARG A 40 -3.81 5.18 -14.60
C ARG A 40 -2.40 5.69 -14.90
N GLN A 41 -2.26 6.85 -15.54
CA GLN A 41 -0.98 7.43 -15.88
C GLN A 41 -0.23 7.91 -14.62
N GLU A 42 -0.94 8.47 -13.68
CA GLU A 42 -0.39 8.89 -12.39
C GLU A 42 0.11 7.68 -11.59
N PHE A 43 -0.68 6.62 -11.54
CA PHE A 43 -0.27 5.36 -10.93
C PHE A 43 0.99 4.79 -11.59
N LEU A 44 1.04 4.69 -12.92
CA LEU A 44 2.21 4.16 -13.63
C LEU A 44 3.48 4.95 -13.35
N ARG A 45 3.39 6.27 -13.22
CA ARG A 45 4.52 7.13 -12.86
C ARG A 45 4.99 6.87 -11.43
N ALA A 46 4.07 6.85 -10.45
CA ALA A 46 4.38 6.57 -9.06
C ALA A 46 4.95 5.14 -8.89
N PHE A 47 4.35 4.16 -9.54
CA PHE A 47 4.83 2.77 -9.49
C PHE A 47 6.24 2.61 -10.05
N ALA A 48 6.56 3.32 -11.15
CA ALA A 48 7.91 3.29 -11.72
C ALA A 48 8.99 3.83 -10.75
N GLU A 49 8.65 4.84 -9.94
CA GLU A 49 9.51 5.36 -8.89
C GLU A 49 9.60 4.39 -7.71
N ASP A 50 8.46 3.84 -7.26
CA ASP A 50 8.40 2.94 -6.11
C ASP A 50 9.16 1.63 -6.32
N VAL A 51 9.11 1.07 -7.53
CA VAL A 51 9.87 -0.14 -7.90
C VAL A 51 11.38 0.05 -7.70
N GLN A 52 11.91 1.28 -7.83
CA GLN A 52 13.33 1.57 -7.65
C GLN A 52 13.74 1.74 -6.18
N ARG A 53 12.78 1.88 -5.26
CA ARG A 53 13.07 2.11 -3.85
C ARG A 53 13.78 0.93 -3.18
N THR A 54 14.55 1.24 -2.15
CA THR A 54 15.25 0.24 -1.34
C THR A 54 14.25 -0.71 -0.68
N GLY A 55 14.54 -2.00 -0.72
CA GLY A 55 13.66 -3.00 -0.10
C GLY A 55 12.30 -3.16 -0.77
N PHE A 56 12.15 -2.71 -2.03
CA PHE A 56 10.92 -2.95 -2.79
C PHE A 56 10.59 -4.44 -2.84
N ASP A 57 9.38 -4.77 -2.49
CA ASP A 57 8.84 -6.11 -2.52
C ASP A 57 7.37 -6.10 -2.98
N MET A 58 6.97 -7.11 -3.74
CA MET A 58 5.63 -7.19 -4.33
C MET A 58 5.10 -8.60 -4.36
N VAL A 59 3.84 -8.75 -4.04
CA VAL A 59 3.07 -9.98 -4.21
C VAL A 59 1.84 -9.72 -5.09
N VAL A 60 1.51 -10.70 -5.92
CA VAL A 60 0.33 -10.67 -6.78
C VAL A 60 -0.53 -11.89 -6.52
N ALA A 61 -1.83 -11.73 -6.58
CA ALA A 61 -2.80 -12.79 -6.50
C ALA A 61 -3.49 -12.98 -7.85
N SER A 62 -3.67 -14.23 -8.26
CA SER A 62 -4.35 -14.59 -9.51
C SER A 62 -5.48 -15.58 -9.22
N GLY A 63 -6.64 -15.37 -9.84
CA GLY A 63 -7.78 -16.26 -9.78
C GLY A 63 -8.23 -16.64 -11.19
N GLY A 64 -8.36 -17.95 -11.48
CA GLY A 64 -8.70 -18.41 -12.83
C GLY A 64 -7.69 -17.98 -13.91
N GLY A 65 -6.41 -17.80 -13.56
CA GLY A 65 -5.37 -17.37 -14.49
C GLY A 65 -5.33 -15.87 -14.79
N LYS A 66 -6.18 -15.07 -14.16
CA LYS A 66 -6.23 -13.60 -14.31
C LYS A 66 -5.78 -12.90 -13.02
N PRO A 67 -5.21 -11.68 -13.13
CA PRO A 67 -4.91 -10.87 -11.96
C PRO A 67 -6.16 -10.65 -11.10
N ALA A 68 -6.02 -10.76 -9.78
CA ALA A 68 -7.10 -10.60 -8.81
C ALA A 68 -6.78 -9.55 -7.75
N ALA A 69 -5.51 -9.41 -7.40
CA ALA A 69 -5.04 -8.45 -6.41
C ALA A 69 -3.53 -8.22 -6.51
N HIS A 70 -3.08 -7.06 -6.03
CA HIS A 70 -1.66 -6.69 -5.90
C HIS A 70 -1.41 -6.07 -4.53
N ALA A 71 -0.23 -6.32 -3.96
CA ALA A 71 0.27 -5.61 -2.80
C ALA A 71 1.78 -5.39 -2.96
N TYR A 72 2.25 -4.18 -2.71
CA TYR A 72 3.67 -3.87 -2.70
C TYR A 72 4.04 -2.80 -1.69
N GLY A 73 5.29 -2.75 -1.38
CA GLY A 73 5.87 -1.74 -0.50
C GLY A 73 7.38 -1.72 -0.60
N PHE A 74 7.99 -0.91 0.25
CA PHE A 74 9.43 -0.67 0.27
C PHE A 74 9.88 -0.21 1.66
N LEU A 75 11.18 -0.22 1.92
CA LEU A 75 11.73 0.39 3.13
C LEU A 75 11.65 1.91 3.00
N LEU A 76 11.19 2.57 4.07
CA LEU A 76 11.11 4.02 4.09
C LEU A 76 12.49 4.65 4.13
N ASP A 77 12.59 5.84 3.52
CA ASP A 77 13.78 6.68 3.61
C ASP A 77 14.00 7.14 5.06
N ARG A 78 15.27 7.25 5.46
CA ARG A 78 15.67 7.53 6.86
C ARG A 78 15.49 8.99 7.26
N ASP A 79 15.11 9.85 6.33
CA ASP A 79 14.93 11.30 6.52
C ASP A 79 13.59 11.69 7.16
N GLY A 80 12.70 10.72 7.36
CA GLY A 80 11.39 10.95 7.96
C GLY A 80 10.35 11.62 7.06
N GLU A 81 10.62 11.77 5.77
CA GLU A 81 9.67 12.36 4.79
C GLU A 81 8.28 11.72 4.85
N TRP A 82 8.21 10.43 5.12
CA TRP A 82 6.94 9.70 5.25
C TRP A 82 6.02 10.29 6.33
N TRP A 83 6.57 10.80 7.42
CA TRP A 83 5.82 11.35 8.54
C TRP A 83 5.46 12.82 8.37
N ARG A 84 5.95 13.47 7.32
CA ARG A 84 5.70 14.89 7.07
C ARG A 84 4.20 15.16 6.91
N GLY A 85 3.73 16.21 7.59
CA GLY A 85 2.33 16.61 7.58
C GLY A 85 1.42 15.81 8.50
N LEU A 86 1.99 14.93 9.36
CA LEU A 86 1.24 14.28 10.42
C LEU A 86 0.75 15.32 11.44
N ASP A 87 -0.50 15.22 11.87
CA ASP A 87 -1.15 16.11 12.86
C ASP A 87 -0.83 15.76 14.32
N ALA A 88 -0.02 14.73 14.52
CA ALA A 88 0.44 14.25 15.83
C ALA A 88 1.97 14.12 15.84
N ASP A 89 2.56 14.15 17.03
CA ASP A 89 3.97 13.83 17.20
C ASP A 89 4.23 12.37 16.82
N VAL A 90 5.29 12.16 16.04
CA VAL A 90 5.75 10.79 15.75
C VAL A 90 6.32 10.21 17.06
N PRO A 91 5.86 9.03 17.52
CA PRO A 91 6.45 8.38 18.67
C PRO A 91 7.95 8.18 18.51
N TRP A 92 8.73 8.41 19.58
CA TRP A 92 10.19 8.39 19.50
C TRP A 92 10.77 7.05 19.03
N ASP A 93 10.15 5.95 19.39
CA ASP A 93 10.52 4.61 18.93
C ASP A 93 10.28 4.42 17.42
N VAL A 94 9.24 5.04 16.87
CA VAL A 94 8.96 5.08 15.43
C VAL A 94 10.00 5.93 14.69
N GLU A 95 10.41 7.06 15.27
CA GLU A 95 11.49 7.89 14.73
C GLU A 95 12.83 7.13 14.71
N GLU A 96 13.17 6.45 15.80
CA GLU A 96 14.39 5.63 15.89
C GLU A 96 14.40 4.51 14.85
N LEU A 97 13.29 3.79 14.69
CA LEU A 97 13.14 2.76 13.65
C LEU A 97 13.25 3.35 12.24
N THR A 98 12.73 4.55 12.01
CA THR A 98 12.84 5.24 10.73
C THR A 98 14.30 5.56 10.39
N VAL A 99 15.00 6.22 11.31
CA VAL A 99 16.43 6.57 11.15
C VAL A 99 17.30 5.32 10.97
N SER A 100 16.96 4.22 11.63
CA SER A 100 17.68 2.95 11.47
C SER A 100 17.31 2.17 10.19
N GLY A 101 16.30 2.62 9.43
CA GLY A 101 15.84 1.97 8.19
C GLY A 101 15.05 0.69 8.44
N GLN A 102 14.36 0.59 9.57
CA GLN A 102 13.60 -0.59 9.98
C GLN A 102 12.08 -0.40 9.86
N VAL A 103 11.65 0.52 8.99
CA VAL A 103 10.23 0.76 8.72
C VAL A 103 9.91 0.37 7.28
N PHE A 104 8.95 -0.53 7.10
CA PHE A 104 8.43 -0.91 5.80
C PHE A 104 7.14 -0.12 5.51
N GLY A 105 7.11 0.62 4.43
CA GLY A 105 5.91 1.28 3.93
C GLY A 105 5.13 0.35 3.01
N LEU A 106 3.93 -0.06 3.40
CA LEU A 106 2.99 -0.72 2.51
C LEU A 106 2.37 0.37 1.61
N ALA A 107 2.84 0.46 0.37
CA ALA A 107 2.48 1.52 -0.55
C ALA A 107 1.10 1.28 -1.17
N GLU A 108 0.83 0.05 -1.64
CA GLU A 108 -0.45 -0.31 -2.24
C GLU A 108 -0.93 -1.70 -1.83
N LEU A 109 -2.25 -1.82 -1.66
CA LEU A 109 -2.96 -3.08 -1.49
C LEU A 109 -4.28 -2.99 -2.25
N MET A 110 -4.34 -3.59 -3.41
CA MET A 110 -5.48 -3.59 -4.32
C MET A 110 -6.10 -4.96 -4.42
N VAL A 111 -7.42 -5.04 -4.26
CA VAL A 111 -8.18 -6.28 -4.45
C VAL A 111 -9.38 -5.98 -5.33
N LEU A 112 -9.48 -6.67 -6.46
CA LEU A 112 -10.63 -6.54 -7.36
C LEU A 112 -11.94 -6.84 -6.64
N PRO A 113 -13.04 -6.13 -6.96
CA PRO A 113 -14.33 -6.27 -6.27
C PRO A 113 -14.81 -7.72 -6.12
N ALA A 114 -14.61 -8.54 -7.16
CA ALA A 114 -15.04 -9.95 -7.17
C ALA A 114 -14.30 -10.83 -6.13
N TYR A 115 -13.14 -10.39 -5.63
CA TYR A 115 -12.29 -11.13 -4.68
C TYR A 115 -12.24 -10.50 -3.28
N ARG A 116 -12.98 -9.40 -3.06
CA ARG A 116 -13.06 -8.77 -1.75
C ARG A 116 -13.81 -9.65 -0.76
N ARG A 117 -13.53 -9.43 0.55
CA ARG A 117 -14.14 -10.16 1.68
C ARG A 117 -13.96 -11.69 1.66
N SER A 118 -12.95 -12.16 0.93
CA SER A 118 -12.57 -13.58 0.80
C SER A 118 -11.23 -13.91 1.51
N GLY A 119 -10.69 -12.98 2.31
CA GLY A 119 -9.41 -13.14 3.00
C GLY A 119 -8.18 -12.94 2.11
N VAL A 120 -8.34 -12.57 0.84
CA VAL A 120 -7.22 -12.35 -0.09
C VAL A 120 -6.30 -11.24 0.42
N ALA A 121 -6.85 -10.10 0.83
CA ALA A 121 -6.06 -8.98 1.36
C ALA A 121 -5.20 -9.39 2.56
N THR A 122 -5.77 -10.10 3.54
CA THR A 122 -5.06 -10.60 4.72
C THR A 122 -3.88 -11.48 4.31
N ARG A 123 -4.13 -12.48 3.47
CA ARG A 123 -3.09 -13.39 2.98
C ARG A 123 -1.99 -12.68 2.21
N MET A 124 -2.33 -11.65 1.43
CA MET A 124 -1.34 -10.86 0.68
C MET A 124 -0.45 -10.05 1.59
N VAL A 125 -1.01 -9.35 2.59
CA VAL A 125 -0.24 -8.61 3.58
C VAL A 125 0.68 -9.55 4.37
N GLU A 126 0.17 -10.69 4.83
CA GLU A 126 0.99 -11.70 5.50
C GLU A 126 2.15 -12.18 4.62
N GLN A 127 1.85 -12.54 3.36
CA GLN A 127 2.87 -12.99 2.42
C GLN A 127 3.90 -11.91 2.09
N LEU A 128 3.48 -10.65 1.94
CA LEU A 128 4.39 -9.53 1.69
C LEU A 128 5.35 -9.33 2.85
N LEU A 129 4.85 -9.37 4.08
CA LEU A 129 5.62 -9.08 5.29
C LEU A 129 6.49 -10.24 5.78
N LEU A 130 6.32 -11.46 5.25
CA LEU A 130 7.13 -12.63 5.64
C LEU A 130 8.64 -12.50 5.40
N ARG A 131 9.06 -11.61 4.51
CA ARG A 131 10.47 -11.47 4.10
C ARG A 131 11.08 -10.13 4.43
N THR A 132 10.33 -9.23 5.04
CA THR A 132 10.91 -7.97 5.49
C THR A 132 11.62 -8.16 6.81
N ASP A 133 12.83 -7.59 6.94
CA ASP A 133 13.56 -7.50 8.20
C ASP A 133 13.17 -6.23 8.99
N ALA A 134 12.17 -5.49 8.53
CA ALA A 134 11.68 -4.31 9.22
C ALA A 134 11.02 -4.68 10.56
N ALA A 135 11.19 -3.83 11.56
CA ALA A 135 10.55 -3.99 12.87
C ALA A 135 9.15 -3.35 12.92
N LEU A 136 8.85 -2.46 11.97
CA LEU A 136 7.58 -1.75 11.89
C LEU A 136 7.08 -1.74 10.44
N VAL A 137 5.77 -1.91 10.26
CA VAL A 137 5.09 -1.63 8.99
C VAL A 137 4.14 -0.46 9.17
N THR A 138 4.09 0.42 8.17
CA THR A 138 3.18 1.56 8.12
C THR A 138 2.46 1.64 6.78
N LEU A 139 1.33 2.31 6.77
CA LEU A 139 0.58 2.64 5.55
C LEU A 139 -0.23 3.92 5.74
N ARG A 140 -0.70 4.47 4.64
CA ARG A 140 -1.68 5.55 4.61
C ARG A 140 -2.99 5.04 4.01
N VAL A 141 -4.11 5.48 4.54
CA VAL A 141 -5.44 5.11 4.06
C VAL A 141 -6.37 6.31 4.09
N ASP A 142 -7.25 6.41 3.10
CA ASP A 142 -8.34 7.38 3.14
C ASP A 142 -9.27 7.07 4.32
N PRO A 143 -9.53 8.02 5.25
CA PRO A 143 -10.44 7.81 6.37
C PRO A 143 -11.87 7.48 5.92
N ALA A 144 -12.28 7.86 4.72
CA ALA A 144 -13.56 7.49 4.13
C ALA A 144 -13.63 6.03 3.66
N ASN A 145 -12.49 5.35 3.56
CA ASN A 145 -12.44 3.93 3.25
C ASN A 145 -12.74 3.07 4.48
N GLU A 146 -14.01 3.03 4.88
CA GLU A 146 -14.46 2.29 6.06
C GLU A 146 -14.05 0.79 6.02
N ALA A 147 -14.07 0.18 4.84
CA ALA A 147 -13.69 -1.23 4.66
C ALA A 147 -12.20 -1.44 4.94
N GLY A 148 -11.35 -0.55 4.45
CA GLY A 148 -9.90 -0.56 4.70
C GLY A 148 -9.59 -0.31 6.17
N VAL A 149 -10.17 0.72 6.76
CA VAL A 149 -10.02 1.05 8.19
C VAL A 149 -10.49 -0.12 9.07
N GLY A 150 -11.63 -0.73 8.75
CA GLY A 150 -12.13 -1.91 9.44
C GLY A 150 -11.18 -3.12 9.36
N ALA A 151 -10.58 -3.35 8.20
CA ALA A 151 -9.58 -4.41 8.00
C ALA A 151 -8.33 -4.14 8.86
N LEU A 152 -7.78 -2.92 8.83
CA LEU A 152 -6.61 -2.54 9.63
C LEU A 152 -6.82 -2.79 11.12
N ARG A 153 -7.97 -2.37 11.65
CA ARG A 153 -8.34 -2.64 13.06
C ARG A 153 -8.37 -4.13 13.36
N SER A 154 -8.96 -4.93 12.47
CA SER A 154 -9.04 -6.38 12.65
C SER A 154 -7.68 -7.07 12.58
N TRP A 155 -6.69 -6.49 11.91
CA TRP A 155 -5.32 -6.97 11.80
C TRP A 155 -4.40 -6.43 12.91
N GLY A 156 -4.92 -5.71 13.89
CA GLY A 156 -4.16 -5.19 15.03
C GLY A 156 -3.26 -3.98 14.70
N TRP A 157 -3.63 -3.21 13.67
CA TRP A 157 -2.93 -1.97 13.37
C TRP A 157 -3.43 -0.84 14.26
N THR A 158 -2.54 0.09 14.58
CA THR A 158 -2.79 1.28 15.39
C THR A 158 -2.71 2.53 14.52
N ARG A 159 -3.71 3.41 14.65
CA ARG A 159 -3.70 4.72 14.00
C ARG A 159 -2.74 5.67 14.74
N LEU A 160 -1.82 6.29 14.03
CA LEU A 160 -0.91 7.32 14.58
C LEU A 160 -1.52 8.72 14.52
N GLY A 161 -2.16 9.07 13.43
CA GLY A 161 -2.71 10.40 13.21
C GLY A 161 -3.23 10.56 11.79
N ALA A 162 -3.67 11.79 11.46
CA ALA A 162 -3.96 12.17 10.09
C ALA A 162 -2.77 12.91 9.49
N ALA A 163 -2.49 12.67 8.21
CA ALA A 163 -1.43 13.36 7.50
C ALA A 163 -1.99 14.07 6.26
N THR A 164 -1.58 15.34 6.11
CA THR A 164 -1.81 16.10 4.89
C THR A 164 -0.53 16.11 4.09
N PRO A 165 -0.46 15.41 2.94
CA PRO A 165 0.75 15.41 2.12
C PRO A 165 1.02 16.82 1.61
N PRO A 166 2.29 17.24 1.46
CA PRO A 166 2.62 18.49 0.80
C PRO A 166 2.04 18.50 -0.62
N ALA A 167 1.58 19.66 -1.09
CA ALA A 167 0.84 19.83 -2.36
C ALA A 167 1.54 19.30 -3.62
N ALA A 168 2.81 18.93 -3.54
CA ALA A 168 3.63 18.38 -4.63
C ALA A 168 3.89 16.87 -4.52
N ALA A 169 3.48 16.21 -3.44
CA ALA A 169 3.76 14.80 -3.22
C ALA A 169 2.58 13.94 -3.67
N VAL A 170 2.79 13.12 -4.67
CA VAL A 170 1.93 11.95 -4.92
C VAL A 170 2.28 10.94 -3.83
N VAL A 171 1.43 10.81 -2.84
CA VAL A 171 1.65 9.85 -1.76
C VAL A 171 0.92 8.57 -2.10
N PRO A 172 1.63 7.43 -2.21
CA PRO A 172 0.98 6.15 -2.33
C PRO A 172 0.05 5.94 -1.13
N SER A 173 -1.17 5.60 -1.36
CA SER A 173 -2.12 5.29 -0.29
C SER A 173 -2.68 3.89 -0.49
N VAL A 174 -2.65 3.10 0.56
CA VAL A 174 -3.28 1.79 0.52
C VAL A 174 -4.77 1.96 0.41
N GLY A 175 -5.27 1.73 -0.78
CA GLY A 175 -6.69 1.70 -1.04
C GLY A 175 -7.21 0.29 -1.13
N VAL A 176 -7.90 -0.18 -0.12
CA VAL A 176 -8.88 -1.24 -0.34
C VAL A 176 -10.07 -0.57 -1.03
N GLY A 177 -9.84 -0.08 -2.26
CA GLY A 177 -10.89 0.42 -3.13
C GLY A 177 -11.21 1.92 -3.11
N VAL A 178 -10.31 2.78 -2.57
CA VAL A 178 -10.48 4.24 -2.67
C VAL A 178 -9.12 4.89 -2.88
N GLY A 179 -8.82 5.36 -4.08
CA GLY A 179 -7.64 6.19 -4.35
C GLY A 179 -7.73 7.51 -3.60
N VAL A 180 -6.62 8.00 -3.08
CA VAL A 180 -6.58 9.32 -2.43
C VAL A 180 -6.13 10.33 -3.46
N GLY A 181 -6.97 11.33 -3.72
CA GLY A 181 -6.63 12.47 -4.57
C GLY A 181 -5.40 13.24 -4.03
N VAL A 182 -4.69 13.92 -4.93
CA VAL A 182 -3.54 14.76 -4.59
C VAL A 182 -3.94 15.76 -3.49
N GLY A 183 -3.22 15.75 -2.36
CA GLY A 183 -3.46 16.66 -1.24
C GLY A 183 -4.59 16.25 -0.28
N ALA A 184 -5.23 15.10 -0.47
CA ALA A 184 -6.24 14.61 0.45
C ALA A 184 -5.63 14.17 1.79
N VAL A 185 -6.34 14.44 2.89
CA VAL A 185 -5.96 13.96 4.22
C VAL A 185 -6.06 12.44 4.29
N THR A 186 -5.03 11.79 4.79
CA THR A 186 -4.99 10.34 4.99
C THR A 186 -4.74 10.01 6.44
N ASP A 187 -5.32 8.91 6.91
CA ASP A 187 -4.93 8.32 8.19
C ASP A 187 -3.65 7.49 8.04
N VAL A 188 -2.71 7.71 8.95
CA VAL A 188 -1.47 6.94 9.04
C VAL A 188 -1.64 5.86 10.09
N TRP A 189 -1.41 4.62 9.70
CA TRP A 189 -1.49 3.45 10.55
C TRP A 189 -0.17 2.72 10.61
N CYS A 190 0.13 2.09 11.73
CA CYS A 190 1.32 1.26 11.87
C CYS A 190 1.03 0.00 12.69
N ARG A 191 1.91 -1.00 12.53
CA ARG A 191 1.93 -2.23 13.30
C ARG A 191 3.36 -2.70 13.50
N ALA A 192 3.73 -3.02 14.74
CA ALA A 192 4.99 -3.68 15.02
C ALA A 192 5.02 -5.07 14.35
N LEU A 193 6.16 -5.42 13.79
CA LEU A 193 6.41 -6.75 13.25
C LEU A 193 7.19 -7.53 14.31
N THR A 194 6.65 -8.68 14.67
CA THR A 194 7.33 -9.61 15.60
C THR A 194 8.39 -10.37 14.79
N PRO A 195 9.63 -10.47 15.28
CA PRO A 195 10.69 -11.24 14.63
C PRO A 195 10.32 -12.73 14.54
#